data_18267a37f1a5a42df3cfc711e857ccba
#
_entry.id   18267a37f1a5a42df3cfc711e857ccba
#
_cell.length_a   1.000
_cell.length_b   1.000
_cell.length_c   1.000
_cell.angle_alpha   90.00
_cell.angle_beta   90.00
_cell.angle_gamma   90.00
#
_symmetry.space_group_name_H-M   'P 1'
#
loop_
_entity.id
_entity.type
_entity.pdbx_description
1 polymer ?
#
loop_
_entity_poly.entity_id
_entity_poly.type
_entity_poly.pdbx_seq_one_letter_code
_entity_poly.pdbx_strand_id
1 'polypeptide(L)'
;ADMVAQLLLLYENAGGTESEYWMDYDYQRLRLQVEIKNYNSNEAEKEMDALQAEARRLFPQAHISMVGNIPQFTVMQQYVERGQMWSMLLSVLVIGVILVLVFSSWKVGLVGMIPNLAPAVIVGGMMGWLDYPLDMMTASLIPMILGIAVDDTIHFINHSHVAYDRCGDYGNAIRSTFRTEG
;
A
#
# COMPACT_ATOMS: atom_id res chain seq x y z
N ALA A 1 23.70 28.70 -28.17
CA ALA A 1 22.65 28.12 -28.99
C ALA A 1 23.19 27.70 -30.36
N ASP A 2 23.86 28.58 -31.09
CA ASP A 2 24.28 28.33 -32.49
C ASP A 2 25.32 27.19 -32.65
N MET A 3 26.24 27.04 -31.72
CA MET A 3 27.24 25.98 -31.75
C MET A 3 26.64 24.58 -31.56
N VAL A 4 25.60 24.45 -30.69
CA VAL A 4 24.90 23.17 -30.48
C VAL A 4 24.10 22.80 -31.73
N ALA A 5 23.41 23.77 -32.35
CA ALA A 5 22.66 23.55 -33.58
C ALA A 5 23.60 23.12 -34.75
N GLN A 6 24.78 23.72 -34.88
CA GLN A 6 25.78 23.34 -35.90
C GLN A 6 26.32 21.94 -35.66
N LEU A 7 26.61 21.56 -34.41
CA LEU A 7 27.09 20.22 -34.08
C LEU A 7 26.00 19.14 -34.34
N LEU A 8 24.76 19.44 -34.05
CA LEU A 8 23.59 18.57 -34.33
C LEU A 8 23.43 18.36 -35.85
N LEU A 9 23.48 19.43 -36.62
CA LEU A 9 23.43 19.38 -38.08
C LEU A 9 24.57 18.55 -38.68
N LEU A 10 25.78 18.69 -38.15
CA LEU A 10 26.95 17.88 -38.55
C LEU A 10 26.75 16.40 -38.19
N TYR A 11 26.20 16.12 -37.01
CA TYR A 11 25.95 14.75 -36.56
C TYR A 11 24.88 14.07 -37.44
N GLU A 12 23.78 14.74 -37.76
CA GLU A 12 22.70 14.23 -38.63
C GLU A 12 23.21 14.03 -40.07
N ASN A 13 23.99 14.97 -40.61
CA ASN A 13 24.61 14.83 -41.93
C ASN A 13 25.64 13.69 -42.01
N ALA A 14 26.23 13.33 -40.89
CA ALA A 14 27.13 12.17 -40.78
C ALA A 14 26.39 10.83 -40.65
N GLY A 15 25.04 10.82 -40.72
CA GLY A 15 24.21 9.60 -40.61
C GLY A 15 23.84 9.21 -39.18
N GLY A 16 24.00 10.13 -38.23
CA GLY A 16 23.58 9.92 -36.86
C GLY A 16 22.05 9.96 -36.71
N THR A 17 21.45 8.85 -36.32
CA THR A 17 19.98 8.74 -36.11
C THR A 17 19.57 8.76 -34.62
N GLU A 18 20.56 8.74 -33.71
CA GLU A 18 20.30 8.68 -32.27
C GLU A 18 19.75 9.99 -31.67
N SER A 19 19.88 11.13 -32.41
CA SER A 19 19.33 12.43 -32.01
C SER A 19 17.81 12.36 -31.85
N GLU A 20 17.10 11.56 -32.68
CA GLU A 20 15.64 11.36 -32.61
C GLU A 20 15.18 10.73 -31.29
N TYR A 21 16.05 9.98 -30.63
CA TYR A 21 15.76 9.39 -29.33
C TYR A 21 15.74 10.43 -28.19
N TRP A 22 16.54 11.48 -28.34
CA TRP A 22 16.74 12.51 -27.30
C TRP A 22 15.96 13.79 -27.55
N MET A 23 15.66 14.10 -28.81
CA MET A 23 14.98 15.33 -29.21
C MET A 23 13.99 15.04 -30.33
N ASP A 24 12.92 15.86 -30.40
CA ASP A 24 12.00 15.81 -31.53
C ASP A 24 12.56 16.63 -32.74
N TYR A 25 11.98 16.41 -33.91
CA TYR A 25 12.39 17.08 -35.17
C TYR A 25 12.28 18.63 -35.11
N ASP A 26 11.34 19.12 -34.28
CA ASP A 26 11.13 20.57 -34.13
C ASP A 26 12.04 21.19 -33.06
N TYR A 27 12.88 20.40 -32.39
CA TYR A 27 13.77 20.78 -31.27
C TYR A 27 13.04 21.45 -30.11
N GLN A 28 11.75 21.14 -29.94
CA GLN A 28 10.90 21.69 -28.89
C GLN A 28 10.80 20.79 -27.65
N ARG A 29 11.17 19.53 -27.80
CA ARG A 29 11.13 18.53 -26.72
C ARG A 29 12.48 17.88 -26.54
N LEU A 30 12.93 17.87 -25.30
CA LEU A 30 14.16 17.19 -24.90
C LEU A 30 13.82 16.06 -23.94
N ARG A 31 14.36 14.89 -24.18
CA ARG A 31 14.27 13.75 -23.29
C ARG A 31 15.50 13.68 -22.40
N LEU A 32 15.28 13.64 -21.08
CA LEU A 32 16.31 13.35 -20.10
C LEU A 32 16.03 11.97 -19.51
N GLN A 33 17.01 11.08 -19.55
CA GLN A 33 16.91 9.75 -18.94
C GLN A 33 17.65 9.74 -17.62
N VAL A 34 16.93 9.35 -16.56
CA VAL A 34 17.49 9.20 -15.21
C VAL A 34 17.37 7.74 -14.80
N GLU A 35 18.45 7.13 -14.39
CA GLU A 35 18.50 5.76 -13.90
C GLU A 35 18.67 5.76 -12.39
N ILE A 36 17.81 5.03 -11.70
CA ILE A 36 17.86 4.85 -10.25
C ILE A 36 18.43 3.47 -9.95
N LYS A 37 19.49 3.39 -9.15
CA LYS A 37 20.18 2.13 -8.82
C LYS A 37 19.39 1.24 -7.88
N ASN A 38 18.75 1.83 -6.87
CA ASN A 38 17.97 1.11 -5.87
C ASN A 38 16.56 1.70 -5.85
N TYR A 39 15.58 0.83 -6.04
CA TYR A 39 14.19 1.25 -5.95
C TYR A 39 13.70 1.09 -4.50
N ASN A 40 13.52 2.23 -3.82
CA ASN A 40 12.71 2.36 -2.62
C ASN A 40 11.63 3.39 -2.93
N SER A 41 10.36 3.02 -2.79
CA SER A 41 9.22 3.84 -3.17
C SER A 41 9.25 5.23 -2.53
N ASN A 42 9.54 5.30 -1.23
CA ASN A 42 9.57 6.55 -0.48
C ASN A 42 10.76 7.46 -0.86
N GLU A 43 11.90 6.86 -1.19
CA GLU A 43 13.08 7.60 -1.66
C GLU A 43 12.87 8.07 -3.10
N ALA A 44 12.35 7.19 -3.97
CA ALA A 44 12.07 7.52 -5.36
C ALA A 44 11.09 8.69 -5.49
N GLU A 45 10.06 8.76 -4.64
CA GLU A 45 9.13 9.89 -4.62
C GLU A 45 9.84 11.20 -4.27
N LYS A 46 10.64 11.21 -3.19
CA LYS A 46 11.39 12.40 -2.79
C LYS A 46 12.39 12.85 -3.85
N GLU A 47 13.09 11.92 -4.48
CA GLU A 47 14.04 12.21 -5.55
C GLU A 47 13.34 12.74 -6.80
N MET A 48 12.18 12.19 -7.17
CA MET A 48 11.38 12.68 -8.29
C MET A 48 10.85 14.09 -8.02
N ASP A 49 10.35 14.37 -6.82
CA ASP A 49 9.89 15.70 -6.45
C ASP A 49 11.03 16.72 -6.45
N ALA A 50 12.19 16.35 -5.93
CA ALA A 50 13.38 17.19 -5.95
C ALA A 50 13.87 17.48 -7.37
N LEU A 51 13.91 16.45 -8.23
CA LEU A 51 14.26 16.59 -9.65
C LEU A 51 13.27 17.50 -10.39
N GLN A 52 11.97 17.32 -10.15
CA GLN A 52 10.95 18.15 -10.77
C GLN A 52 11.01 19.61 -10.30
N ALA A 53 11.27 19.83 -9.02
CA ALA A 53 11.43 21.16 -8.46
C ALA A 53 12.67 21.86 -9.06
N GLU A 54 13.79 21.16 -9.14
CA GLU A 54 15.03 21.70 -9.72
C GLU A 54 14.90 21.97 -11.22
N ALA A 55 14.28 21.04 -11.95
CA ALA A 55 14.02 21.23 -13.37
C ALA A 55 13.11 22.44 -13.65
N ARG A 56 12.07 22.66 -12.84
CA ARG A 56 11.22 23.88 -12.94
C ARG A 56 11.99 25.14 -12.59
N ARG A 57 12.95 25.07 -11.65
CA ARG A 57 13.79 26.19 -11.29
C ARG A 57 14.72 26.61 -12.45
N LEU A 58 15.31 25.60 -13.12
CA LEU A 58 16.24 25.82 -14.22
C LEU A 58 15.51 26.21 -15.52
N PHE A 59 14.32 25.67 -15.74
CA PHE A 59 13.53 25.85 -16.96
C PHE A 59 12.10 26.32 -16.63
N PRO A 60 11.91 27.55 -16.14
CA PRO A 60 10.60 28.02 -15.65
C PRO A 60 9.52 28.12 -16.73
N GLN A 61 9.91 28.19 -17.99
CA GLN A 61 8.98 28.27 -19.13
C GLN A 61 8.73 26.93 -19.82
N ALA A 62 9.47 25.87 -19.41
CA ALA A 62 9.32 24.55 -20.00
C ALA A 62 8.21 23.75 -19.30
N HIS A 63 7.46 23.00 -20.11
CA HIS A 63 6.53 22.01 -19.59
C HIS A 63 7.30 20.72 -19.27
N ILE A 64 7.46 20.41 -17.99
CA ILE A 64 8.19 19.26 -17.52
C ILE A 64 7.22 18.16 -17.15
N SER A 65 7.33 17.00 -17.80
CA SER A 65 6.58 15.79 -17.49
C SER A 65 7.53 14.63 -17.19
N MET A 66 7.27 13.92 -16.11
CA MET A 66 7.98 12.68 -15.79
C MET A 66 7.18 11.51 -16.33
N VAL A 67 7.85 10.67 -17.11
CA VAL A 67 7.24 9.48 -17.71
C VAL A 67 8.18 8.28 -17.52
N GLY A 68 7.63 7.10 -17.39
CA GLY A 68 8.41 5.87 -17.25
C GLY A 68 7.81 4.93 -16.21
N ASN A 69 8.47 3.78 -16.03
CA ASN A 69 7.97 2.74 -15.13
C ASN A 69 8.01 3.18 -13.66
N ILE A 70 9.05 3.90 -13.25
CA ILE A 70 9.23 4.32 -11.85
C ILE A 70 8.15 5.31 -11.41
N PRO A 71 7.89 6.44 -12.12
CA PRO A 71 6.79 7.33 -11.79
C PRO A 71 5.42 6.64 -11.77
N GLN A 72 5.14 5.79 -12.76
CA GLN A 72 3.88 5.03 -12.81
C GLN A 72 3.72 4.09 -11.61
N PHE A 73 4.79 3.36 -11.27
CA PHE A 73 4.75 2.43 -10.15
C PHE A 73 4.61 3.16 -8.82
N THR A 74 5.29 4.28 -8.62
CA THR A 74 5.18 5.10 -7.41
C THR A 74 3.76 5.65 -7.23
N VAL A 75 3.17 6.21 -8.28
CA VAL A 75 1.78 6.71 -8.24
C VAL A 75 0.80 5.56 -7.95
N MET A 76 0.97 4.41 -8.60
CA MET A 76 0.13 3.24 -8.38
C MET A 76 0.22 2.75 -6.93
N GLN A 77 1.41 2.72 -6.35
CA GLN A 77 1.62 2.32 -4.97
C GLN A 77 0.92 3.27 -3.98
N GLN A 78 0.99 4.57 -4.18
CA GLN A 78 0.26 5.55 -3.37
C GLN A 78 -1.26 5.34 -3.41
N TYR A 79 -1.81 5.03 -4.60
CA TYR A 79 -3.23 4.69 -4.72
C TYR A 79 -3.60 3.43 -3.95
N VAL A 80 -2.75 2.39 -4.02
CA VAL A 80 -2.95 1.15 -3.28
C VAL A 80 -2.89 1.37 -1.77
N GLU A 81 -1.87 2.07 -1.28
CA GLU A 81 -1.73 2.40 0.14
C GLU A 81 -2.94 3.17 0.68
N ARG A 82 -3.35 4.22 -0.04
CA ARG A 82 -4.50 5.03 0.34
C ARG A 82 -5.81 4.23 0.29
N GLY A 83 -6.01 3.43 -0.76
CA GLY A 83 -7.14 2.53 -0.90
C GLY A 83 -7.18 1.47 0.20
N GLN A 84 -6.02 0.94 0.57
CA GLN A 84 -5.87 -0.06 1.63
C GLN A 84 -6.27 0.50 3.01
N MET A 85 -5.84 1.70 3.34
CA MET A 85 -6.24 2.36 4.61
C MET A 85 -7.76 2.52 4.72
N TRP A 86 -8.40 3.00 3.65
CA TRP A 86 -9.86 3.13 3.61
C TRP A 86 -10.58 1.79 3.68
N SER A 87 -10.10 0.78 2.96
CA SER A 87 -10.64 -0.58 2.99
C SER A 87 -10.51 -1.20 4.37
N MET A 88 -9.39 -0.99 5.04
CA MET A 88 -9.17 -1.49 6.40
C MET A 88 -10.14 -0.85 7.40
N LEU A 89 -10.32 0.47 7.34
CA LEU A 89 -11.29 1.17 8.20
C LEU A 89 -12.72 0.67 7.96
N LEU A 90 -13.11 0.54 6.70
CA LEU A 90 -14.42 0.03 6.33
C LEU A 90 -14.63 -1.42 6.79
N SER A 91 -13.62 -2.27 6.62
CA SER A 91 -13.67 -3.67 7.07
C SER A 91 -13.84 -3.77 8.57
N VAL A 92 -13.10 -3.01 9.36
CA VAL A 92 -13.23 -2.95 10.81
C VAL A 92 -14.64 -2.52 11.22
N LEU A 93 -15.19 -1.52 10.55
CA LEU A 93 -16.56 -1.06 10.82
C LEU A 93 -17.59 -2.14 10.50
N VAL A 94 -17.51 -2.76 9.32
CA VAL A 94 -18.44 -3.81 8.89
C VAL A 94 -18.36 -5.02 9.81
N ILE A 95 -17.14 -5.46 10.16
CA ILE A 95 -16.91 -6.57 11.09
C ILE A 95 -17.52 -6.23 12.46
N GLY A 96 -17.30 -5.03 12.96
CA GLY A 96 -17.88 -4.57 14.22
C GLY A 96 -19.41 -4.64 14.21
N VAL A 97 -20.04 -4.19 13.14
CA VAL A 97 -21.51 -4.28 12.97
C VAL A 97 -21.97 -5.74 12.94
N ILE A 98 -21.29 -6.60 12.19
CA ILE A 98 -21.62 -8.04 12.11
C ILE A 98 -21.51 -8.68 13.50
N LEU A 99 -20.44 -8.44 14.24
CA LEU A 99 -20.27 -9.01 15.58
C LEU A 99 -21.35 -8.52 16.55
N VAL A 100 -21.73 -7.25 16.50
CA VAL A 100 -22.84 -6.71 17.31
C VAL A 100 -24.17 -7.38 16.96
N LEU A 101 -24.43 -7.60 15.68
CA LEU A 101 -25.67 -8.28 15.23
C LEU A 101 -25.69 -9.76 15.63
N VAL A 102 -24.59 -10.48 15.43
CA VAL A 102 -24.47 -11.90 15.77
C VAL A 102 -24.65 -12.14 17.27
N PHE A 103 -23.99 -11.31 18.09
CA PHE A 103 -24.08 -11.48 19.55
C PHE A 103 -25.24 -10.72 20.21
N SER A 104 -26.02 -9.98 19.41
CA SER A 104 -27.15 -9.16 19.92
C SER A 104 -26.76 -8.26 21.12
N SER A 105 -25.46 -7.95 21.25
CA SER A 105 -24.90 -7.18 22.34
C SER A 105 -23.70 -6.34 21.86
N TRP A 106 -23.86 -5.03 21.98
CA TRP A 106 -22.80 -4.12 21.53
C TRP A 106 -21.51 -4.24 22.37
N LYS A 107 -21.65 -4.60 23.66
CA LYS A 107 -20.50 -4.82 24.56
C LYS A 107 -19.70 -6.06 24.14
N VAL A 108 -20.37 -7.16 23.84
CA VAL A 108 -19.74 -8.41 23.41
C VAL A 108 -19.13 -8.23 22.01
N GLY A 109 -19.83 -7.55 21.10
CA GLY A 109 -19.31 -7.24 19.78
C GLY A 109 -18.02 -6.40 19.83
N LEU A 110 -17.98 -5.36 20.67
CA LEU A 110 -16.77 -4.53 20.85
C LEU A 110 -15.61 -5.32 21.48
N VAL A 111 -15.85 -6.13 22.49
CA VAL A 111 -14.83 -6.98 23.09
C VAL A 111 -14.33 -8.02 22.10
N GLY A 112 -15.21 -8.60 21.29
CA GLY A 112 -14.85 -9.52 20.22
C GLY A 112 -14.00 -8.90 19.09
N MET A 113 -13.99 -7.59 18.95
CA MET A 113 -13.10 -6.91 17.99
C MET A 113 -11.63 -6.90 18.45
N ILE A 114 -11.35 -6.98 19.74
CA ILE A 114 -9.96 -6.92 20.26
C ILE A 114 -9.09 -8.03 19.67
N PRO A 115 -9.46 -9.32 19.76
CA PRO A 115 -8.67 -10.40 19.17
C PRO A 115 -8.57 -10.31 17.64
N ASN A 116 -9.57 -9.72 16.98
CA ASN A 116 -9.54 -9.55 15.52
C ASN A 116 -8.56 -8.45 15.08
N LEU A 117 -8.47 -7.36 15.82
CA LEU A 117 -7.55 -6.26 15.52
C LEU A 117 -6.11 -6.57 15.94
N ALA A 118 -5.93 -7.38 16.99
CA ALA A 118 -4.60 -7.65 17.55
C ALA A 118 -3.60 -8.19 16.51
N PRO A 119 -3.91 -9.21 15.68
CA PRO A 119 -2.96 -9.69 14.67
C PRO A 119 -2.60 -8.62 13.64
N ALA A 120 -3.57 -7.82 13.19
CA ALA A 120 -3.35 -6.76 12.22
C ALA A 120 -2.46 -5.65 12.78
N VAL A 121 -2.67 -5.27 14.05
CA VAL A 121 -1.85 -4.27 14.75
C VAL A 121 -0.44 -4.80 15.00
N ILE A 122 -0.29 -6.07 15.39
CA ILE A 122 1.01 -6.69 15.61
C ILE A 122 1.81 -6.76 14.31
N VAL A 123 1.21 -7.27 13.24
CA VAL A 123 1.88 -7.38 11.93
C VAL A 123 2.23 -5.99 11.38
N GLY A 124 1.28 -5.05 11.38
CA GLY A 124 1.53 -3.68 10.93
C GLY A 124 2.56 -2.95 11.79
N GLY A 125 2.52 -3.15 13.11
CA GLY A 125 3.51 -2.60 14.04
C GLY A 125 4.91 -3.17 13.84
N MET A 126 5.03 -4.48 13.61
CA MET A 126 6.31 -5.15 13.28
C MET A 126 6.87 -4.65 11.95
N MET A 127 6.03 -4.50 10.94
CA MET A 127 6.45 -3.95 9.64
C MET A 127 7.00 -2.53 9.80
N GLY A 128 6.29 -1.67 10.54
CA GLY A 128 6.77 -0.31 10.81
C GLY A 128 8.04 -0.26 11.66
N TRP A 129 8.21 -1.19 12.60
CA TRP A 129 9.42 -1.24 13.43
C TRP A 129 10.64 -1.80 12.70
N LEU A 130 10.43 -2.73 11.76
CA LEU A 130 11.48 -3.32 10.92
C LEU A 130 11.77 -2.52 9.65
N ASP A 131 11.13 -1.36 9.49
CA ASP A 131 11.21 -0.52 8.28
C ASP A 131 10.87 -1.28 6.98
N TYR A 132 9.96 -2.25 7.09
CA TYR A 132 9.47 -3.00 5.93
C TYR A 132 8.45 -2.15 5.17
N PRO A 133 8.68 -1.88 3.88
CA PRO A 133 7.74 -1.09 3.08
C PRO A 133 6.40 -1.81 2.92
N LEU A 134 5.32 -1.05 2.99
CA LEU A 134 3.98 -1.52 2.67
C LEU A 134 3.84 -1.58 1.13
N ASP A 135 4.20 -2.70 0.55
CA ASP A 135 4.03 -2.94 -0.88
C ASP A 135 2.64 -3.55 -1.19
N MET A 136 2.34 -3.78 -2.48
CA MET A 136 1.06 -4.35 -2.90
C MET A 136 0.81 -5.75 -2.31
N MET A 137 1.86 -6.54 -2.12
CA MET A 137 1.74 -7.88 -1.55
C MET A 137 1.45 -7.82 -0.05
N THR A 138 2.23 -7.05 0.70
CA THR A 138 2.07 -6.91 2.15
C THR A 138 0.77 -6.20 2.51
N ALA A 139 0.33 -5.23 1.69
CA ALA A 139 -0.96 -4.57 1.87
C ALA A 139 -2.16 -5.53 1.78
N SER A 140 -2.07 -6.59 0.96
CA SER A 140 -3.14 -7.59 0.84
C SER A 140 -3.19 -8.59 1.99
N LEU A 141 -2.10 -8.77 2.73
CA LEU A 141 -2.04 -9.70 3.87
C LEU A 141 -2.90 -9.23 5.05
N ILE A 142 -2.96 -7.94 5.32
CA ILE A 142 -3.69 -7.38 6.47
C ILE A 142 -5.18 -7.72 6.43
N PRO A 143 -5.92 -7.47 5.33
CA PRO A 143 -7.33 -7.86 5.23
C PRO A 143 -7.53 -9.38 5.29
N MET A 144 -6.59 -10.16 4.75
CA MET A 144 -6.66 -11.62 4.80
C MET A 144 -6.55 -12.13 6.24
N ILE A 145 -5.59 -11.62 7.01
CA ILE A 145 -5.43 -11.95 8.43
C ILE A 145 -6.67 -11.54 9.22
N LEU A 146 -7.23 -10.36 8.92
CA LEU A 146 -8.44 -9.87 9.58
C LEU A 146 -9.63 -10.80 9.30
N GLY A 147 -9.80 -11.28 8.07
CA GLY A 147 -10.86 -12.20 7.70
C GLY A 147 -10.79 -13.54 8.44
N ILE A 148 -9.60 -14.11 8.57
CA ILE A 148 -9.37 -15.37 9.31
C ILE A 148 -9.66 -15.17 10.79
N ALA A 149 -9.16 -14.09 11.39
CA ALA A 149 -9.37 -13.80 12.81
C ALA A 149 -10.85 -13.62 13.17
N VAL A 150 -11.67 -13.03 12.26
CA VAL A 150 -13.12 -12.88 12.46
C VAL A 150 -13.81 -14.23 12.50
N ASP A 151 -13.47 -15.13 11.59
CA ASP A 151 -14.05 -16.46 11.51
C ASP A 151 -13.78 -17.24 12.82
N ASP A 152 -12.53 -17.28 13.25
CA ASP A 152 -12.11 -17.90 14.51
C ASP A 152 -12.86 -17.30 15.73
N THR A 153 -13.01 -15.98 15.76
CA THR A 153 -13.72 -15.29 16.85
C THR A 153 -15.20 -15.68 16.91
N ILE A 154 -15.87 -15.72 15.76
CA ILE A 154 -17.30 -16.09 15.69
C ILE A 154 -17.47 -17.54 16.13
N HIS A 155 -16.63 -18.46 15.65
CA HIS A 155 -16.64 -19.86 16.04
C HIS A 155 -16.40 -20.03 17.54
N PHE A 156 -15.36 -19.42 18.06
CA PHE A 156 -15.01 -19.50 19.48
C PHE A 156 -16.11 -18.98 20.41
N ILE A 157 -16.68 -17.80 20.11
CA ILE A 157 -17.73 -17.20 20.94
C ILE A 157 -19.02 -18.03 20.86
N ASN A 158 -19.39 -18.51 19.66
CA ASN A 158 -20.58 -19.36 19.49
C ASN A 158 -20.45 -20.66 20.29
N HIS A 159 -19.34 -21.35 20.21
CA HIS A 159 -19.05 -22.55 20.99
C HIS A 159 -19.04 -22.27 22.49
N SER A 160 -18.46 -21.16 22.91
CA SER A 160 -18.45 -20.75 24.31
C SER A 160 -19.87 -20.47 24.84
N HIS A 161 -20.76 -19.87 24.04
CA HIS A 161 -22.13 -19.65 24.38
C HIS A 161 -22.90 -20.96 24.54
N VAL A 162 -22.78 -21.87 23.60
CA VAL A 162 -23.41 -23.20 23.66
C VAL A 162 -22.89 -24.02 24.85
N ALA A 163 -21.60 -23.92 25.16
CA ALA A 163 -21.02 -24.59 26.32
C ALA A 163 -21.51 -23.98 27.63
N TYR A 164 -21.69 -22.66 27.72
CA TYR A 164 -22.24 -21.96 28.88
C TYR A 164 -23.69 -22.35 29.14
N ASP A 165 -24.53 -22.43 28.11
CA ASP A 165 -25.93 -22.86 28.24
C ASP A 165 -26.07 -24.28 28.81
N ARG A 166 -25.03 -25.11 28.60
CA ARG A 166 -25.01 -26.50 29.13
C ARG A 166 -24.46 -26.61 30.54
N CYS A 167 -23.44 -25.82 30.88
CA CYS A 167 -22.67 -25.99 32.13
C CYS A 167 -23.00 -24.93 33.19
N GLY A 168 -23.60 -23.79 32.82
CA GLY A 168 -23.92 -22.67 33.70
C GLY A 168 -22.73 -21.95 34.32
N ASP A 169 -21.50 -22.31 33.94
CA ASP A 169 -20.26 -21.73 34.45
C ASP A 169 -19.32 -21.32 33.31
N TYR A 170 -18.92 -20.04 33.30
CA TYR A 170 -18.05 -19.46 32.28
C TYR A 170 -16.64 -20.10 32.22
N GLY A 171 -16.09 -20.44 33.40
CA GLY A 171 -14.75 -21.03 33.47
C GLY A 171 -14.67 -22.41 32.81
N ASN A 172 -15.69 -23.23 33.04
CA ASN A 172 -15.81 -24.56 32.47
C ASN A 172 -16.18 -24.51 30.98
N ALA A 173 -17.03 -23.56 30.58
CA ALA A 173 -17.40 -23.34 29.18
C ALA A 173 -16.18 -22.97 28.32
N ILE A 174 -15.43 -21.97 28.76
CA ILE A 174 -14.19 -21.55 28.06
C ILE A 174 -13.17 -22.71 27.97
N ARG A 175 -12.95 -23.44 29.08
CA ARG A 175 -11.99 -24.56 29.09
C ARG A 175 -12.43 -25.69 28.15
N SER A 176 -13.73 -25.96 28.04
CA SER A 176 -14.25 -26.96 27.11
C SER A 176 -14.08 -26.53 25.65
N THR A 177 -14.32 -25.26 25.33
CA THR A 177 -14.15 -24.71 24.00
C THR A 177 -12.70 -24.79 23.54
N PHE A 178 -11.73 -24.39 24.38
CA PHE A 178 -10.31 -24.56 24.08
C PHE A 178 -9.87 -26.03 23.87
N ARG A 179 -10.52 -26.98 24.51
CA ARG A 179 -10.20 -28.41 24.35
C ARG A 179 -10.77 -29.00 23.07
N THR A 180 -11.80 -28.40 22.50
CA THR A 180 -12.48 -28.92 21.32
C THR A 180 -11.94 -28.29 20.03
N GLU A 181 -11.44 -27.05 20.09
CA GLU A 181 -10.98 -26.29 18.93
C GLU A 181 -9.45 -26.05 18.90
N GLY A 182 -8.71 -26.35 19.94
CA GLY A 182 -7.24 -26.33 20.03
C GLY A 182 -6.66 -27.72 19.84
#